data_881eef82b04e58e2bc57760fa58d5bfb
#
_entry.id   881eef82b04e58e2bc57760fa58d5bfb
#
_cell.length_a   1.000
_cell.length_b   1.000
_cell.length_c   1.000
_cell.angle_alpha   90.00
_cell.angle_beta   90.00
_cell.angle_gamma   90.00
#
_symmetry.space_group_name_H-M   'P 1'
#
loop_
_entity.id
_entity.type
_entity.pdbx_description
1 polymer ?
#
loop_
_entity_poly.entity_id
_entity_poly.type
_entity_poly.pdbx_seq_one_letter_code
_entity_poly.pdbx_strand_id
1 'polypeptide(L)'
;MIKSMTGFGRCEAADEERKFTVEMKGVNHRYLDANIRMPKKLNFFESAIRSLLKESVHRGKVDIFITYEDFSESQVSLKYNETLAAEYLEKFKMMEEKFSLENDIRVSTLSRYPEVLTMEEKMDDEEELWKGLKKALDGAIAQFVQTRTVEGENLKKDLIAKLDGMLELVGQIEERAPKIIAEYREKLEGKVKELLEDTQIDLSLIHISEPTRLAL
;
A
#
# COMPACT_ATOMS: atom_id res chain seq x y z
N MET A 1 -6.29 12.91 -15.74
CA MET A 1 -5.75 11.60 -16.02
C MET A 1 -6.27 10.64 -14.95
N ILE A 2 -6.84 9.50 -15.32
CA ILE A 2 -7.38 8.51 -14.38
C ILE A 2 -6.20 7.66 -13.88
N LYS A 3 -6.06 7.51 -12.56
CA LYS A 3 -5.04 6.66 -11.94
C LYS A 3 -5.73 5.53 -11.18
N SER A 4 -5.22 4.31 -11.29
CA SER A 4 -5.66 3.20 -10.43
C SER A 4 -5.31 3.47 -8.96
N MET A 5 -6.02 2.82 -8.05
CA MET A 5 -5.67 2.84 -6.62
C MET A 5 -4.69 1.72 -6.22
N THR A 6 -4.58 0.70 -7.06
CA THR A 6 -3.57 -0.34 -6.94
C THR A 6 -2.29 0.07 -7.65
N GLY A 7 -1.17 -0.36 -7.14
CA GLY A 7 0.13 -0.08 -7.73
C GLY A 7 1.26 -0.73 -6.96
N PHE A 8 2.41 -0.80 -7.62
CA PHE A 8 3.64 -1.33 -7.06
C PHE A 8 4.82 -0.47 -7.53
N GLY A 9 5.76 -0.25 -6.65
CA GLY A 9 7.03 0.40 -6.96
C GLY A 9 8.14 -0.18 -6.09
N ARG A 10 9.29 -0.42 -6.67
CA ARG A 10 10.50 -0.87 -5.97
C ARG A 10 11.69 -0.13 -6.52
N CYS A 11 12.52 0.38 -5.64
CA CYS A 11 13.77 0.99 -6.02
C CYS A 11 14.86 0.63 -5.02
N GLU A 12 16.04 0.43 -5.54
CA GLU A 12 17.26 0.21 -4.77
C GLU A 12 18.22 1.36 -5.02
N ALA A 13 18.76 1.92 -3.96
CA ALA A 13 19.85 2.86 -4.00
C ALA A 13 20.99 2.30 -3.17
N ALA A 14 22.12 2.08 -3.81
CA ALA A 14 23.33 1.60 -3.16
C ALA A 14 24.44 2.63 -3.39
N ASP A 15 25.29 2.78 -2.38
CA ASP A 15 26.61 3.38 -2.44
C ASP A 15 27.68 2.34 -2.04
N GLU A 16 28.93 2.76 -1.83
CA GLU A 16 30.03 1.85 -1.51
C GLU A 16 29.88 1.18 -0.15
N GLU A 17 29.17 1.80 0.78
CA GLU A 17 29.04 1.35 2.17
C GLU A 17 27.64 0.87 2.53
N ARG A 18 26.60 1.28 1.78
CA ARG A 18 25.22 1.14 2.21
C ARG A 18 24.27 0.82 1.07
N LYS A 19 23.23 0.05 1.33
CA LYS A 19 22.16 -0.22 0.39
C LYS A 19 20.80 0.00 1.03
N PHE A 20 19.97 0.78 0.35
CA PHE A 20 18.58 1.00 0.69
C PHE A 20 17.69 0.35 -0.35
N THR A 21 16.78 -0.50 0.08
CA THR A 21 15.74 -1.07 -0.78
C THR A 21 14.39 -0.60 -0.28
N VAL A 22 13.62 0.04 -1.14
CA VAL A 22 12.28 0.53 -0.84
C VAL A 22 11.28 -0.17 -1.73
N GLU A 23 10.30 -0.83 -1.13
CA GLU A 23 9.17 -1.45 -1.81
C GLU A 23 7.87 -0.77 -1.37
N MET A 24 7.02 -0.44 -2.33
CA MET A 24 5.74 0.21 -2.11
C MET A 24 4.63 -0.60 -2.77
N LYS A 25 3.56 -0.86 -2.01
CA LYS A 25 2.36 -1.55 -2.50
C LYS A 25 1.12 -0.76 -2.11
N GLY A 26 0.29 -0.44 -3.07
CA GLY A 26 -0.96 0.27 -2.85
C GLY A 26 -2.18 -0.60 -3.10
N VAL A 27 -3.20 -0.41 -2.27
CA VAL A 27 -4.52 -1.02 -2.44
C VAL A 27 -5.61 0.04 -2.30
N ASN A 28 -6.81 -0.29 -2.79
CA ASN A 28 -7.95 0.63 -2.72
C ASN A 28 -8.32 0.93 -1.27
N HIS A 29 -8.36 2.22 -0.92
CA HIS A 29 -8.85 2.70 0.37
C HIS A 29 -9.41 4.12 0.25
N ARG A 30 -10.39 4.46 1.12
CA ARG A 30 -11.10 5.75 1.06
C ARG A 30 -10.20 6.96 1.33
N TYR A 31 -9.28 6.81 2.26
CA TYR A 31 -8.32 7.84 2.68
C TYR A 31 -6.90 7.40 2.38
N LEU A 32 -5.94 8.33 2.47
CA LEU A 32 -4.54 7.95 2.45
C LEU A 32 -4.17 7.35 3.82
N ASP A 33 -3.87 6.06 3.82
CA ASP A 33 -3.35 5.31 4.97
C ASP A 33 -1.97 4.76 4.59
N ALA A 34 -0.93 5.22 5.27
CA ALA A 34 0.44 4.81 5.00
C ALA A 34 0.99 4.00 6.18
N ASN A 35 1.26 2.74 5.93
CA ASN A 35 1.89 1.83 6.86
C ASN A 35 3.37 1.64 6.46
N ILE A 36 4.28 2.14 7.28
CA ILE A 36 5.71 2.14 7.00
C ILE A 36 6.38 1.14 7.92
N ARG A 37 7.09 0.18 7.33
CA ARG A 37 7.91 -0.80 8.04
C ARG A 37 9.36 -0.59 7.68
N MET A 38 10.17 -0.30 8.68
CA MET A 38 11.59 0.01 8.51
C MET A 38 12.40 -0.47 9.71
N PRO A 39 13.73 -0.61 9.58
CA PRO A 39 14.63 -0.85 10.70
C PRO A 39 14.57 0.27 11.74
N LYS A 40 14.74 -0.07 13.02
CA LYS A 40 14.70 0.89 14.14
C LYS A 40 15.64 2.09 13.94
N LYS A 41 16.79 1.85 13.32
CA LYS A 41 17.80 2.86 12.99
C LYS A 41 17.29 4.01 12.11
N LEU A 42 16.21 3.78 11.34
CA LEU A 42 15.63 4.77 10.41
C LEU A 42 14.32 5.38 10.92
N ASN A 43 13.84 5.02 12.12
CA ASN A 43 12.53 5.46 12.62
C ASN A 43 12.36 6.98 12.71
N PHE A 44 13.43 7.72 12.92
CA PHE A 44 13.39 9.19 12.99
C PHE A 44 13.03 9.84 11.64
N PHE A 45 13.17 9.13 10.52
CA PHE A 45 12.75 9.60 9.19
C PHE A 45 11.27 9.38 8.87
N GLU A 46 10.49 8.72 9.74
CA GLU A 46 9.10 8.36 9.44
C GLU A 46 8.24 9.55 9.02
N SER A 47 8.36 10.68 9.72
CA SER A 47 7.60 11.88 9.42
C SER A 47 7.94 12.48 8.05
N ALA A 48 9.23 12.48 7.69
CA ALA A 48 9.72 12.95 6.41
C ALA A 48 9.23 12.05 5.25
N ILE A 49 9.25 10.74 5.44
CA ILE A 49 8.73 9.76 4.46
C ILE A 49 7.24 9.97 4.24
N ARG A 50 6.46 10.17 5.32
CA ARG A 50 5.02 10.45 5.22
C ARG A 50 4.73 11.74 4.47
N SER A 51 5.56 12.76 4.64
CA SER A 51 5.43 14.04 3.93
C SER A 51 5.69 13.87 2.43
N LEU A 52 6.77 13.21 2.05
CA LEU A 52 7.08 12.89 0.65
C LEU A 52 5.97 12.07 -0.02
N LEU A 53 5.41 11.09 0.68
CA LEU A 53 4.33 10.28 0.14
C LEU A 53 3.07 11.10 -0.15
N LYS A 54 2.70 12.03 0.75
CA LYS A 54 1.52 12.90 0.59
C LYS A 54 1.59 13.82 -0.63
N GLU A 55 2.78 14.22 -1.05
CA GLU A 55 2.96 15.05 -2.25
C GLU A 55 2.54 14.30 -3.53
N SER A 56 2.77 12.98 -3.57
CA SER A 56 2.55 12.16 -4.77
C SER A 56 1.29 11.31 -4.71
N VAL A 57 0.81 10.96 -3.52
CA VAL A 57 -0.30 10.04 -3.30
C VAL A 57 -1.34 10.67 -2.37
N HIS A 58 -2.53 10.93 -2.92
CA HIS A 58 -3.61 11.60 -2.16
C HIS A 58 -4.64 10.62 -1.56
N ARG A 59 -4.69 9.36 -2.06
CA ARG A 59 -5.69 8.36 -1.67
C ARG A 59 -5.18 6.94 -1.87
N GLY A 60 -5.64 6.02 -1.01
CA GLY A 60 -5.29 4.59 -1.02
C GLY A 60 -4.56 4.19 0.25
N LYS A 61 -4.57 2.91 0.57
CA LYS A 61 -3.70 2.35 1.60
C LYS A 61 -2.38 1.93 0.96
N VAL A 62 -1.27 2.43 1.49
CA VAL A 62 0.07 2.19 0.96
C VAL A 62 0.92 1.53 2.03
N ASP A 63 1.36 0.31 1.78
CA ASP A 63 2.36 -0.37 2.59
C ASP A 63 3.74 -0.10 2.00
N ILE A 64 4.65 0.40 2.83
CA ILE A 64 6.03 0.73 2.46
C ILE A 64 6.96 -0.15 3.30
N PHE A 65 7.82 -0.89 2.63
CA PHE A 65 8.85 -1.72 3.25
C PHE A 65 10.21 -1.15 2.90
N ILE A 66 10.98 -0.81 3.92
CA ILE A 66 12.33 -0.28 3.79
C ILE A 66 13.30 -1.27 4.39
N THR A 67 14.25 -1.73 3.60
CA THR A 67 15.37 -2.56 4.04
C THR A 67 16.65 -1.74 3.93
N TYR A 68 17.48 -1.84 4.95
CA TYR A 68 18.78 -1.19 5.03
C TYR A 68 19.85 -2.26 5.26
N GLU A 69 20.84 -2.28 4.41
CA GLU A 69 22.02 -3.13 4.50
C GLU A 69 23.25 -2.24 4.58
N ASP A 70 24.10 -2.54 5.51
CA ASP A 70 25.34 -1.82 5.78
C ASP A 70 26.53 -2.74 5.51
N PHE A 71 27.41 -2.32 4.62
CA PHE A 71 28.61 -3.05 4.21
C PHE A 71 29.88 -2.40 4.74
N SER A 72 29.77 -1.30 5.52
CA SER A 72 30.93 -0.62 6.05
C SER A 72 31.71 -1.53 6.99
N GLU A 73 33.04 -1.61 6.78
CA GLU A 73 33.93 -2.36 7.65
C GLU A 73 33.96 -1.72 9.04
N SER A 74 33.58 -2.54 10.06
CA SER A 74 33.62 -2.25 11.50
C SER A 74 33.03 -0.90 11.96
N GLN A 75 31.74 -0.87 12.14
CA GLN A 75 31.03 0.21 12.84
C GLN A 75 31.18 0.14 14.38
N VAL A 76 31.91 -0.83 14.88
CA VAL A 76 32.08 -1.02 16.32
C VAL A 76 33.42 -0.49 16.76
N SER A 77 33.44 0.56 17.54
CA SER A 77 34.61 1.04 18.26
C SER A 77 34.59 0.56 19.71
N LEU A 78 35.74 0.17 20.20
CA LEU A 78 35.89 -0.12 21.62
C LEU A 78 36.21 1.16 22.37
N LYS A 79 35.31 1.53 23.29
CA LYS A 79 35.54 2.65 24.20
C LYS A 79 36.06 2.12 25.53
N TYR A 80 37.17 2.67 25.93
CA TYR A 80 37.80 2.40 27.22
C TYR A 80 37.50 3.50 28.22
N ASN A 81 36.89 3.12 29.34
CA ASN A 81 36.60 4.02 30.45
C ASN A 81 37.70 3.97 31.48
N GLU A 82 38.73 4.82 31.31
CA GLU A 82 39.92 4.89 32.17
C GLU A 82 39.55 5.24 33.61
N THR A 83 38.62 6.18 33.81
CA THR A 83 38.20 6.63 35.13
C THR A 83 37.60 5.47 35.94
N LEU A 84 36.68 4.74 35.33
CA LEU A 84 36.01 3.63 35.96
C LEU A 84 36.98 2.46 36.24
N ALA A 85 37.91 2.20 35.31
CA ALA A 85 38.94 1.19 35.49
C ALA A 85 39.87 1.52 36.69
N ALA A 86 40.23 2.79 36.84
CA ALA A 86 41.03 3.25 37.99
C ALA A 86 40.29 3.10 39.34
N GLU A 87 38.99 3.42 39.35
CA GLU A 87 38.14 3.23 40.53
C GLU A 87 38.03 1.74 40.92
N TYR A 88 37.85 0.84 39.96
CA TYR A 88 37.87 -0.59 40.24
C TYR A 88 39.19 -1.02 40.89
N LEU A 89 40.31 -0.61 40.32
CA LEU A 89 41.66 -0.95 40.85
C LEU A 89 41.87 -0.42 42.27
N GLU A 90 41.41 0.79 42.57
CA GLU A 90 41.48 1.37 43.91
C GLU A 90 40.66 0.55 44.93
N LYS A 91 39.41 0.19 44.55
CA LYS A 91 38.56 -0.63 45.43
C LYS A 91 39.11 -2.01 45.66
N PHE A 92 39.73 -2.62 44.65
CA PHE A 92 40.39 -3.92 44.81
C PHE A 92 41.59 -3.86 45.76
N LYS A 93 42.41 -2.83 45.70
CA LYS A 93 43.48 -2.62 46.67
C LYS A 93 42.95 -2.45 48.10
N MET A 94 41.87 -1.67 48.26
CA MET A 94 41.23 -1.55 49.58
C MET A 94 40.69 -2.89 50.12
N MET A 95 40.17 -3.77 49.22
CA MET A 95 39.69 -5.09 49.60
C MET A 95 40.84 -6.02 49.98
N GLU A 96 41.95 -6.01 49.22
CA GLU A 96 43.19 -6.72 49.53
C GLU A 96 43.69 -6.38 50.94
N GLU A 97 43.84 -5.10 51.25
CA GLU A 97 44.32 -4.61 52.54
C GLU A 97 43.36 -4.95 53.69
N LYS A 98 42.04 -4.76 53.48
CA LYS A 98 41.04 -4.95 54.53
C LYS A 98 40.76 -6.38 54.87
N PHE A 99 40.84 -7.28 53.93
CA PHE A 99 40.46 -8.68 54.10
C PHE A 99 41.64 -9.65 53.98
N SER A 100 42.85 -9.09 53.76
CA SER A 100 44.09 -9.89 53.60
C SER A 100 43.96 -10.93 52.49
N LEU A 101 43.33 -10.55 51.38
CA LEU A 101 43.17 -11.38 50.19
C LEU A 101 44.33 -11.16 49.24
N GLU A 102 44.63 -12.16 48.42
CA GLU A 102 45.62 -12.02 47.35
C GLU A 102 44.99 -11.33 46.15
N ASN A 103 45.66 -10.31 45.60
CA ASN A 103 45.21 -9.58 44.45
C ASN A 103 45.70 -10.26 43.18
N ASP A 104 44.79 -10.91 42.45
CA ASP A 104 45.05 -11.63 41.20
C ASP A 104 44.56 -10.89 39.95
N ILE A 105 44.30 -9.59 40.05
CA ILE A 105 43.74 -8.82 38.96
C ILE A 105 44.71 -8.69 37.77
N ARG A 106 44.24 -9.20 36.65
CA ARG A 106 44.91 -9.11 35.36
C ARG A 106 44.15 -8.19 34.43
N VAL A 107 44.80 -7.67 33.38
CA VAL A 107 44.19 -6.86 32.35
C VAL A 107 42.95 -7.55 31.76
N SER A 108 43.02 -8.86 31.50
CA SER A 108 41.90 -9.67 31.02
C SER A 108 40.70 -9.77 31.98
N THR A 109 40.96 -9.63 33.29
CA THR A 109 39.90 -9.59 34.30
C THR A 109 39.28 -8.21 34.37
N LEU A 110 40.13 -7.15 34.42
CA LEU A 110 39.68 -5.76 34.45
C LEU A 110 38.83 -5.40 33.24
N SER A 111 39.19 -5.86 32.06
CA SER A 111 38.46 -5.59 30.80
C SER A 111 37.06 -6.20 30.76
N ARG A 112 36.73 -7.18 31.61
CA ARG A 112 35.43 -7.84 31.68
C ARG A 112 34.47 -7.19 32.67
N TYR A 113 34.97 -6.26 33.51
CA TYR A 113 34.06 -5.55 34.41
C TYR A 113 33.12 -4.63 33.64
N PRO A 114 31.86 -4.50 34.11
CA PRO A 114 30.87 -3.70 33.46
C PRO A 114 31.38 -2.29 33.14
N GLU A 115 31.13 -1.83 31.91
CA GLU A 115 31.43 -0.47 31.45
C GLU A 115 32.90 -0.05 31.42
N VAL A 116 33.85 -0.94 31.73
CA VAL A 116 35.28 -0.67 31.53
C VAL A 116 35.64 -0.69 30.06
N LEU A 117 35.13 -1.68 29.32
CA LEU A 117 35.20 -1.71 27.84
C LEU A 117 33.79 -1.85 27.33
N THR A 118 33.34 -0.86 26.56
CA THR A 118 32.06 -0.86 25.89
C THR A 118 32.26 -0.84 24.38
N MET A 119 31.39 -1.58 23.66
CA MET A 119 31.33 -1.49 22.23
C MET A 119 30.36 -0.34 21.89
N GLU A 120 30.87 0.72 21.28
CA GLU A 120 30.04 1.81 20.77
C GLU A 120 29.89 1.65 19.26
N GLU A 121 28.64 1.65 18.79
CA GLU A 121 28.37 1.78 17.36
C GLU A 121 28.68 3.21 16.94
N LYS A 122 29.41 3.36 15.84
CA LYS A 122 29.72 4.66 15.27
C LYS A 122 28.39 5.31 14.85
N MET A 123 28.11 6.51 15.33
CA MET A 123 26.93 7.25 14.87
C MET A 123 27.08 7.55 13.39
N ASP A 124 26.14 7.05 12.60
CA ASP A 124 26.06 7.42 11.20
C ASP A 124 25.63 8.87 11.07
N ASP A 125 26.09 9.51 10.01
CA ASP A 125 25.62 10.82 9.62
C ASP A 125 24.17 10.72 9.13
N GLU A 126 23.26 11.33 9.88
CA GLU A 126 21.83 11.34 9.58
C GLU A 126 21.53 11.98 8.22
N GLU A 127 22.30 12.99 7.81
CA GLU A 127 22.11 13.66 6.53
C GLU A 127 22.45 12.73 5.35
N GLU A 128 23.53 11.98 5.48
CA GLU A 128 23.93 10.99 4.46
C GLU A 128 22.94 9.83 4.37
N LEU A 129 22.49 9.31 5.52
CA LEU A 129 21.46 8.28 5.57
C LEU A 129 20.17 8.76 4.90
N TRP A 130 19.74 9.98 5.20
CA TRP A 130 18.55 10.56 4.57
C TRP A 130 18.72 10.72 3.07
N LYS A 131 19.86 11.15 2.60
CA LYS A 131 20.14 11.36 1.18
C LYS A 131 20.06 10.05 0.39
N GLY A 132 20.65 8.97 0.91
CA GLY A 132 20.57 7.63 0.31
C GLY A 132 19.14 7.08 0.32
N LEU A 133 18.47 7.14 1.47
CA LEU A 133 17.09 6.71 1.63
C LEU A 133 16.12 7.49 0.74
N LYS A 134 16.26 8.83 0.67
CA LYS A 134 15.43 9.69 -0.18
C LYS A 134 15.56 9.31 -1.64
N LYS A 135 16.75 9.03 -2.14
CA LYS A 135 16.95 8.59 -3.53
C LYS A 135 16.20 7.30 -3.85
N ALA A 136 16.22 6.32 -2.94
CA ALA A 136 15.46 5.08 -3.08
C ALA A 136 13.94 5.32 -3.02
N LEU A 137 13.49 6.20 -2.11
CA LEU A 137 12.08 6.57 -1.97
C LEU A 137 11.55 7.27 -3.22
N ASP A 138 12.25 8.27 -3.73
CA ASP A 138 11.86 9.02 -4.93
C ASP A 138 11.73 8.07 -6.13
N GLY A 139 12.66 7.14 -6.30
CA GLY A 139 12.59 6.12 -7.35
C GLY A 139 11.40 5.17 -7.18
N ALA A 140 11.13 4.69 -5.96
CA ALA A 140 10.01 3.80 -5.67
C ALA A 140 8.67 4.51 -5.87
N ILE A 141 8.54 5.77 -5.42
CA ILE A 141 7.36 6.61 -5.62
C ILE A 141 7.10 6.85 -7.11
N ALA A 142 8.14 7.16 -7.90
CA ALA A 142 8.01 7.37 -9.33
C ALA A 142 7.47 6.12 -10.04
N GLN A 143 8.03 4.95 -9.77
CA GLN A 143 7.53 3.67 -10.31
C GLN A 143 6.10 3.36 -9.85
N PHE A 144 5.80 3.59 -8.58
CA PHE A 144 4.47 3.39 -8.03
C PHE A 144 3.42 4.26 -8.73
N VAL A 145 3.71 5.54 -8.95
CA VAL A 145 2.82 6.47 -9.67
C VAL A 145 2.70 6.06 -11.15
N GLN A 146 3.78 5.64 -11.78
CA GLN A 146 3.77 5.16 -13.17
C GLN A 146 2.88 3.92 -13.32
N THR A 147 3.03 2.91 -12.46
CA THR A 147 2.21 1.70 -12.47
C THR A 147 0.72 2.04 -12.34
N ARG A 148 0.35 2.90 -11.39
CA ARG A 148 -1.03 3.38 -11.20
C ARG A 148 -1.57 4.12 -12.44
N THR A 149 -0.72 4.85 -13.12
CA THR A 149 -1.12 5.60 -14.33
C THR A 149 -1.39 4.64 -15.48
N VAL A 150 -0.50 3.69 -15.74
CA VAL A 150 -0.68 2.68 -16.81
C VAL A 150 -1.92 1.84 -16.57
N GLU A 151 -2.11 1.36 -15.35
CA GLU A 151 -3.29 0.58 -15.00
C GLU A 151 -4.58 1.40 -15.11
N GLY A 152 -4.55 2.67 -14.68
CA GLY A 152 -5.68 3.59 -14.82
C GLY A 152 -6.10 3.83 -16.27
N GLU A 153 -5.15 3.97 -17.18
CA GLU A 153 -5.45 4.12 -18.62
C GLU A 153 -5.99 2.82 -19.22
N ASN A 154 -5.52 1.66 -18.81
CA ASN A 154 -6.08 0.38 -19.25
C ASN A 154 -7.51 0.19 -18.76
N LEU A 155 -7.79 0.48 -17.48
CA LEU A 155 -9.14 0.44 -16.91
C LEU A 155 -10.08 1.41 -17.63
N LYS A 156 -9.61 2.61 -17.98
CA LYS A 156 -10.38 3.59 -18.73
C LYS A 156 -10.79 3.04 -20.10
N LYS A 157 -9.85 2.42 -20.83
CA LYS A 157 -10.14 1.84 -22.15
C LYS A 157 -11.17 0.71 -22.05
N ASP A 158 -11.01 -0.18 -21.07
CA ASP A 158 -11.93 -1.29 -20.83
C ASP A 158 -13.35 -0.81 -20.48
N LEU A 159 -13.46 0.21 -19.60
CA LEU A 159 -14.75 0.80 -19.25
C LEU A 159 -15.44 1.48 -20.43
N ILE A 160 -14.69 2.21 -21.27
CA ILE A 160 -15.28 2.84 -22.48
C ILE A 160 -15.77 1.75 -23.43
N ALA A 161 -14.98 0.73 -23.72
CA ALA A 161 -15.40 -0.36 -24.60
C ALA A 161 -16.67 -1.07 -24.10
N LYS A 162 -16.78 -1.28 -22.79
CA LYS A 162 -17.99 -1.88 -22.18
C LYS A 162 -19.20 -0.95 -22.29
N LEU A 163 -19.03 0.36 -22.08
CA LEU A 163 -20.10 1.33 -22.22
C LEU A 163 -20.59 1.40 -23.68
N ASP A 164 -19.68 1.41 -24.65
CA ASP A 164 -20.03 1.40 -26.07
C ASP A 164 -20.83 0.13 -26.40
N GLY A 165 -20.40 -1.04 -25.93
CA GLY A 165 -21.16 -2.28 -26.10
C GLY A 165 -22.55 -2.27 -25.44
N MET A 166 -22.69 -1.60 -24.27
CA MET A 166 -24.00 -1.42 -23.65
C MET A 166 -24.93 -0.49 -24.50
N LEU A 167 -24.38 0.57 -25.10
CA LEU A 167 -25.12 1.45 -25.96
C LEU A 167 -25.62 0.73 -27.22
N GLU A 168 -24.80 -0.15 -27.82
CA GLU A 168 -25.23 -0.99 -28.93
C GLU A 168 -26.40 -1.91 -28.55
N LEU A 169 -26.34 -2.54 -27.39
CA LEU A 169 -27.42 -3.39 -26.86
C LEU A 169 -28.70 -2.59 -26.63
N VAL A 170 -28.60 -1.37 -26.08
CA VAL A 170 -29.77 -0.48 -25.92
C VAL A 170 -30.40 -0.17 -27.28
N GLY A 171 -29.57 0.15 -28.26
CA GLY A 171 -30.10 0.39 -29.64
C GLY A 171 -30.83 -0.84 -30.22
N GLN A 172 -30.30 -2.05 -30.01
CA GLN A 172 -30.98 -3.30 -30.42
C GLN A 172 -32.32 -3.49 -29.70
N ILE A 173 -32.37 -3.18 -28.40
CA ILE A 173 -33.62 -3.26 -27.62
C ILE A 173 -34.64 -2.24 -28.10
N GLU A 174 -34.23 -1.00 -28.34
CA GLU A 174 -35.11 0.06 -28.86
C GLU A 174 -35.71 -0.30 -30.24
N GLU A 175 -34.93 -0.92 -31.11
CA GLU A 175 -35.40 -1.41 -32.40
C GLU A 175 -36.35 -2.62 -32.29
N ARG A 176 -36.06 -3.52 -31.35
CA ARG A 176 -36.82 -4.77 -31.14
C ARG A 176 -38.14 -4.55 -30.40
N ALA A 177 -38.19 -3.62 -29.43
CA ALA A 177 -39.31 -3.41 -28.55
C ALA A 177 -40.68 -3.18 -29.33
N PRO A 178 -40.76 -2.31 -30.35
CA PRO A 178 -42.00 -2.11 -31.09
C PRO A 178 -42.41 -3.37 -31.89
N LYS A 179 -41.45 -4.14 -32.37
CA LYS A 179 -41.73 -5.39 -33.14
C LYS A 179 -42.32 -6.47 -32.21
N ILE A 180 -41.85 -6.59 -30.97
CA ILE A 180 -42.38 -7.54 -29.99
C ILE A 180 -43.88 -7.26 -29.72
N ILE A 181 -44.29 -6.01 -29.59
CA ILE A 181 -45.67 -5.63 -29.32
C ILE A 181 -46.55 -6.04 -30.49
N ALA A 182 -46.09 -5.80 -31.74
CA ALA A 182 -46.83 -6.19 -32.95
C ALA A 182 -46.94 -7.72 -33.08
N GLU A 183 -45.84 -8.46 -32.90
CA GLU A 183 -45.79 -9.92 -32.92
C GLU A 183 -46.72 -10.55 -31.85
N TYR A 184 -46.73 -9.96 -30.65
CA TYR A 184 -47.59 -10.44 -29.55
C TYR A 184 -49.08 -10.19 -29.82
N ARG A 185 -49.41 -9.05 -30.43
CA ARG A 185 -50.78 -8.72 -30.83
C ARG A 185 -51.28 -9.72 -31.89
N GLU A 186 -50.51 -9.96 -32.94
CA GLU A 186 -50.84 -10.93 -33.98
C GLU A 186 -51.03 -12.34 -33.41
N LYS A 187 -50.13 -12.78 -32.49
CA LYS A 187 -50.24 -14.06 -31.83
C LYS A 187 -51.50 -14.14 -30.96
N LEU A 188 -51.87 -13.05 -30.28
CA LEU A 188 -53.07 -13.01 -29.48
C LEU A 188 -54.34 -13.10 -30.33
N GLU A 189 -54.39 -12.34 -31.42
CA GLU A 189 -55.50 -12.39 -32.40
C GLU A 189 -55.64 -13.77 -33.02
N GLY A 190 -54.54 -14.44 -33.36
CA GLY A 190 -54.54 -15.81 -33.85
C GLY A 190 -55.12 -16.81 -32.83
N LYS A 191 -54.70 -16.71 -31.55
CA LYS A 191 -55.25 -17.57 -30.50
C LYS A 191 -56.74 -17.33 -30.22
N VAL A 192 -57.19 -16.09 -30.26
CA VAL A 192 -58.58 -15.74 -30.08
C VAL A 192 -59.46 -16.31 -31.22
N LYS A 193 -58.95 -16.23 -32.46
CA LYS A 193 -59.65 -16.86 -33.61
C LYS A 193 -59.72 -18.39 -33.47
N GLU A 194 -58.64 -19.04 -33.03
CA GLU A 194 -58.60 -20.48 -32.81
C GLU A 194 -59.59 -20.94 -31.73
N LEU A 195 -59.73 -20.16 -30.63
CA LEU A 195 -60.64 -20.49 -29.51
C LEU A 195 -62.11 -20.27 -29.76
N LEU A 196 -62.44 -19.42 -30.73
CA LEU A 196 -63.81 -18.97 -30.97
C LEU A 196 -64.47 -19.58 -32.23
N GLU A 197 -63.82 -20.55 -32.88
CA GLU A 197 -64.37 -21.26 -34.04
C GLU A 197 -65.13 -20.34 -34.99
N ASP A 198 -64.42 -19.34 -35.54
CA ASP A 198 -64.95 -18.43 -36.57
C ASP A 198 -66.10 -17.45 -36.17
N THR A 199 -66.32 -17.24 -34.88
CA THR A 199 -67.23 -16.19 -34.41
C THR A 199 -66.53 -14.83 -34.56
N GLN A 200 -67.07 -13.93 -35.43
CA GLN A 200 -66.55 -12.55 -35.56
C GLN A 200 -66.69 -11.83 -34.23
N ILE A 201 -65.58 -11.64 -33.54
CA ILE A 201 -65.53 -10.77 -32.38
C ILE A 201 -65.30 -9.37 -32.86
N ASP A 202 -66.25 -8.51 -32.59
CA ASP A 202 -66.05 -7.10 -32.74
C ASP A 202 -65.10 -6.59 -31.64
N LEU A 203 -63.85 -6.35 -32.01
CA LEU A 203 -62.76 -5.89 -31.12
C LEU A 203 -63.10 -4.53 -30.43
N SER A 204 -64.13 -3.82 -30.94
CA SER A 204 -64.62 -2.61 -30.29
C SER A 204 -65.26 -2.86 -28.91
N LEU A 205 -65.73 -4.09 -28.66
CA LEU A 205 -66.35 -4.46 -27.39
C LEU A 205 -65.37 -4.73 -26.24
N ILE A 206 -64.10 -4.98 -26.58
CA ILE A 206 -63.04 -5.22 -25.56
C ILE A 206 -62.69 -3.92 -24.83
N HIS A 207 -62.82 -2.76 -25.46
CA HIS A 207 -62.56 -1.47 -24.84
C HIS A 207 -63.70 -0.95 -23.94
N ILE A 208 -64.87 -1.55 -23.95
CA ILE A 208 -66.03 -1.09 -23.17
C ILE A 208 -65.95 -1.55 -21.69
N SER A 209 -65.15 -2.56 -21.37
CA SER A 209 -65.07 -3.09 -20.01
C SER A 209 -64.05 -2.37 -19.10
N GLU A 210 -63.25 -1.46 -19.59
CA GLU A 210 -62.23 -0.76 -18.78
C GLU A 210 -62.66 0.55 -18.09
N PRO A 211 -63.71 1.28 -18.49
CA PRO A 211 -64.04 2.53 -17.80
C PRO A 211 -64.63 2.38 -16.41
N THR A 212 -65.07 1.17 -16.01
CA THR A 212 -65.72 0.95 -14.69
C THR A 212 -64.77 0.68 -13.53
N ARG A 213 -63.48 0.53 -13.77
CA ARG A 213 -62.51 0.28 -12.69
C ARG A 213 -61.83 1.53 -12.11
N LEU A 214 -62.07 2.70 -12.65
CA LEU A 214 -61.50 3.98 -12.22
C LEU A 214 -62.51 4.90 -11.49
N ALA A 215 -63.70 4.39 -11.14
CA ALA A 215 -64.75 5.18 -10.48
C ALA A 215 -65.15 4.63 -9.10
N LEU A 216 -64.23 3.97 -8.40
CA LEU A 216 -64.30 3.59 -6.97
C LEU A 216 -62.95 3.99 -6.32
#